data_05024bf730ab475327998954bfd4fa55
#
_entry.id   05024bf730ab475327998954bfd4fa55
#
_cell.length_a   1.000
_cell.length_b   1.000
_cell.length_c   1.000
_cell.angle_alpha   90.00
_cell.angle_beta   90.00
_cell.angle_gamma   90.00
#
_symmetry.space_group_name_H-M   'P 1'
#
loop_
_entity.id
_entity.type
_entity.pdbx_description
1 polymer ?
#
loop_
_entity_poly.entity_id
_entity_poly.type
_entity_poly.pdbx_seq_one_letter_code
_entity_poly.pdbx_strand_id
1 'polypeptide(L)'
;MTISPKYSFLLVLFFLCFNFELTAKPFESTYEPLPSVNVLIKNANIYDGEGNELLQTDILINDRKIAAIGKDLPVTDDFEVIDASGKWVTPGIIDIHSHMGVYPAPGVRTSSDGNEATSPVTADVWAEHSMWVQDPQYTLALSGGVTAFHVLPGSANLIGGRGVTVKNLQRNTINSMKFPAAPHSLKMACGENPKRVYGNRQQAPSTRMGNIAGYRKAWIEAEAYLNRLNEYESKSDEAKEMGYKPTRDLELDTLAGVLRGEILVHNHCYRA
;
A
#
# COMPACT_ATOMS: atom_id res chain seq x y z
N MET A 1 -48.21 -1.77 -62.88
CA MET A 1 -47.13 -0.81 -62.67
C MET A 1 -47.04 -0.56 -61.17
N THR A 2 -46.28 -1.38 -60.46
CA THR A 2 -46.23 -1.43 -58.99
C THR A 2 -44.95 -0.79 -58.51
N ILE A 3 -45.06 0.24 -57.70
CA ILE A 3 -43.96 0.97 -57.09
C ILE A 3 -43.67 0.30 -55.75
N SER A 4 -42.41 -0.20 -55.61
CA SER A 4 -41.87 -0.76 -54.35
C SER A 4 -41.41 0.34 -53.40
N PRO A 5 -41.71 0.29 -52.09
CA PRO A 5 -41.14 1.23 -51.14
C PRO A 5 -39.75 0.75 -50.66
N LYS A 6 -38.76 1.65 -50.78
CA LYS A 6 -37.41 1.48 -50.22
C LYS A 6 -37.47 1.72 -48.72
N TYR A 7 -37.16 0.72 -47.92
CA TYR A 7 -36.94 0.88 -46.48
C TYR A 7 -35.54 1.44 -46.27
N SER A 8 -35.46 2.68 -45.80
CA SER A 8 -34.23 3.26 -45.24
C SER A 8 -34.08 2.77 -43.81
N PHE A 9 -33.08 1.91 -43.60
CA PHE A 9 -32.67 1.47 -42.26
C PHE A 9 -31.78 2.57 -41.67
N LEU A 10 -32.32 3.36 -40.73
CA LEU A 10 -31.56 4.32 -39.95
C LEU A 10 -30.83 3.58 -38.84
N LEU A 11 -29.51 3.34 -38.99
CA LEU A 11 -28.67 2.75 -38.00
C LEU A 11 -28.36 3.82 -36.93
N VAL A 12 -29.08 3.80 -35.82
CA VAL A 12 -28.77 4.65 -34.65
C VAL A 12 -27.62 4.00 -33.91
N LEU A 13 -26.40 4.49 -34.13
CA LEU A 13 -25.22 4.13 -33.34
C LEU A 13 -25.38 4.74 -31.93
N PHE A 14 -25.76 3.95 -30.95
CA PHE A 14 -25.69 4.32 -29.53
C PHE A 14 -24.22 4.31 -29.13
N PHE A 15 -23.58 5.49 -29.11
CA PHE A 15 -22.31 5.69 -28.42
C PHE A 15 -22.59 5.61 -26.92
N LEU A 16 -22.38 4.45 -26.32
CA LEU A 16 -22.20 4.31 -24.88
C LEU A 16 -20.89 5.01 -24.51
N CYS A 17 -20.99 6.28 -24.17
CA CYS A 17 -19.90 6.98 -23.48
C CYS A 17 -19.74 6.31 -22.11
N PHE A 18 -18.86 5.32 -22.02
CA PHE A 18 -18.32 4.90 -20.74
C PHE A 18 -17.53 6.08 -20.19
N ASN A 19 -18.13 6.83 -19.29
CA ASN A 19 -17.39 7.74 -18.43
C ASN A 19 -16.47 6.89 -17.57
N PHE A 20 -15.24 6.63 -18.03
CA PHE A 20 -14.16 6.20 -17.18
C PHE A 20 -13.88 7.37 -16.23
N GLU A 21 -14.51 7.36 -15.05
CA GLU A 21 -13.99 8.15 -13.94
C GLU A 21 -12.59 7.62 -13.65
N LEU A 22 -11.57 8.36 -14.10
CA LEU A 22 -10.21 8.19 -13.59
C LEU A 22 -10.22 8.55 -12.10
N THR A 23 -10.64 7.61 -11.28
CA THR A 23 -10.54 7.76 -9.83
C THR A 23 -9.07 7.58 -9.47
N ALA A 24 -8.53 8.43 -8.58
CA ALA A 24 -7.20 8.22 -7.98
C ALA A 24 -7.25 7.07 -6.98
N LYS A 25 -7.89 5.96 -7.38
CA LYS A 25 -7.91 4.72 -6.62
C LYS A 25 -6.64 3.94 -6.93
N PRO A 26 -6.05 3.29 -5.93
CA PRO A 26 -4.96 2.36 -6.14
C PRO A 26 -5.37 1.28 -7.15
N PHE A 27 -4.42 0.84 -7.96
CA PHE A 27 -4.64 -0.40 -8.71
C PHE A 27 -4.85 -1.54 -7.73
N GLU A 28 -5.83 -2.39 -7.99
CA GLU A 28 -6.12 -3.54 -7.15
C GLU A 28 -4.96 -4.55 -7.15
N SER A 29 -4.87 -5.32 -6.06
CA SER A 29 -3.93 -6.43 -5.98
C SER A 29 -4.29 -7.51 -7.01
N THR A 30 -3.30 -7.93 -7.77
CA THR A 30 -3.35 -9.12 -8.62
C THR A 30 -2.56 -10.28 -7.99
N TYR A 31 -2.44 -10.27 -6.66
CA TYR A 31 -1.74 -11.31 -5.94
C TYR A 31 -2.45 -12.67 -6.09
N GLU A 32 -1.68 -13.64 -6.56
CA GLU A 32 -2.08 -15.04 -6.57
C GLU A 32 -1.16 -15.82 -5.63
N PRO A 33 -1.72 -16.59 -4.69
CA PRO A 33 -0.91 -17.43 -3.82
C PRO A 33 -0.17 -18.50 -4.63
N LEU A 34 1.00 -18.93 -4.14
CA LEU A 34 1.69 -20.09 -4.70
C LEU A 34 0.80 -21.33 -4.60
N PRO A 35 1.01 -22.34 -5.48
CA PRO A 35 0.37 -23.64 -5.32
C PRO A 35 0.53 -24.14 -3.89
N SER A 36 -0.52 -24.71 -3.30
CA SER A 36 -0.43 -25.24 -1.96
C SER A 36 0.30 -26.58 -1.97
N VAL A 37 1.19 -26.76 -0.99
CA VAL A 37 1.77 -28.06 -0.66
C VAL A 37 1.30 -28.36 0.75
N ASN A 38 0.83 -29.60 0.98
CA ASN A 38 0.49 -30.05 2.32
C ASN A 38 1.78 -30.37 3.06
N VAL A 39 1.97 -29.83 4.24
CA VAL A 39 3.23 -29.92 5.00
C VAL A 39 2.96 -30.34 6.44
N LEU A 40 3.72 -31.28 6.94
CA LEU A 40 3.88 -31.54 8.36
C LEU A 40 5.25 -31.03 8.83
N ILE A 41 5.28 -29.99 9.66
CA ILE A 41 6.48 -29.55 10.37
C ILE A 41 6.53 -30.34 11.69
N LYS A 42 7.54 -31.19 11.87
CA LYS A 42 7.62 -32.15 12.97
C LYS A 42 8.61 -31.71 14.04
N ASN A 43 8.29 -31.95 15.32
CA ASN A 43 9.14 -31.74 16.47
C ASN A 43 9.70 -30.31 16.64
N ALA A 44 8.97 -29.28 16.19
CA ALA A 44 9.38 -27.88 16.31
C ALA A 44 9.22 -27.36 17.75
N ASN A 45 10.01 -26.36 18.12
CA ASN A 45 9.68 -25.46 19.20
C ASN A 45 8.93 -24.27 18.60
N ILE A 46 7.78 -23.91 19.16
CA ILE A 46 6.85 -22.95 18.54
C ILE A 46 6.62 -21.78 19.49
N TYR A 47 6.74 -20.56 18.99
CA TYR A 47 6.08 -19.38 19.53
C TYR A 47 4.85 -19.07 18.67
N ASP A 48 3.66 -19.14 19.23
CA ASP A 48 2.42 -19.04 18.46
C ASP A 48 2.00 -17.59 18.12
N GLY A 49 2.69 -16.60 18.66
CA GLY A 49 2.36 -15.19 18.52
C GLY A 49 1.32 -14.68 19.52
N GLU A 50 0.74 -15.55 20.34
CA GLU A 50 -0.22 -15.22 21.41
C GLU A 50 0.42 -15.24 22.79
N GLY A 51 1.73 -15.53 22.86
CA GLY A 51 2.52 -15.56 24.07
C GLY A 51 2.77 -16.99 24.61
N ASN A 52 2.35 -18.03 23.90
CA ASN A 52 2.61 -19.40 24.32
C ASN A 52 3.89 -19.95 23.67
N GLU A 53 4.58 -20.79 24.41
CA GLU A 53 5.74 -21.58 23.98
C GLU A 53 5.34 -23.07 24.00
N LEU A 54 5.41 -23.72 22.84
CA LEU A 54 5.09 -25.14 22.68
C LEU A 54 6.37 -25.86 22.25
N LEU A 55 6.84 -26.80 23.07
CA LEU A 55 8.09 -27.54 22.80
C LEU A 55 7.79 -28.90 22.16
N GLN A 56 8.64 -29.27 21.18
CA GLN A 56 8.58 -30.56 20.49
C GLN A 56 7.18 -30.87 19.99
N THR A 57 6.62 -29.93 19.22
CA THR A 57 5.23 -29.94 18.78
C THR A 57 5.20 -29.90 17.25
N ASP A 58 4.24 -30.60 16.65
CA ASP A 58 4.03 -30.64 15.22
C ASP A 58 3.06 -29.56 14.76
N ILE A 59 3.25 -29.08 13.53
CA ILE A 59 2.32 -28.17 12.83
C ILE A 59 1.88 -28.84 11.53
N LEU A 60 0.59 -29.08 11.39
CA LEU A 60 0.00 -29.59 10.15
C LEU A 60 -0.53 -28.43 9.31
N ILE A 61 0.01 -28.27 8.11
CA ILE A 61 -0.44 -27.28 7.14
C ILE A 61 -1.15 -28.02 6.01
N ASN A 62 -2.42 -27.70 5.81
CA ASN A 62 -3.23 -28.25 4.74
C ASN A 62 -3.96 -27.11 4.02
N ASP A 63 -3.92 -27.10 2.69
CA ASP A 63 -4.52 -26.06 1.85
C ASP A 63 -4.16 -24.64 2.32
N ARG A 64 -2.86 -24.41 2.57
CA ARG A 64 -2.29 -23.11 3.00
C ARG A 64 -2.78 -22.59 4.36
N LYS A 65 -3.36 -23.45 5.17
CA LYS A 65 -3.83 -23.12 6.52
C LYS A 65 -3.19 -24.03 7.54
N ILE A 66 -2.94 -23.54 8.73
CA ILE A 66 -2.61 -24.36 9.87
C ILE A 66 -3.89 -25.14 10.23
N ALA A 67 -3.86 -26.44 9.95
CA ALA A 67 -5.00 -27.33 10.20
C ALA A 67 -4.99 -27.88 11.63
N ALA A 68 -3.80 -28.13 12.19
CA ALA A 68 -3.63 -28.60 13.55
C ALA A 68 -2.24 -28.22 14.10
N ILE A 69 -2.18 -28.07 15.42
CA ILE A 69 -0.93 -27.97 16.21
C ILE A 69 -1.08 -29.00 17.34
N GLY A 70 -0.11 -29.89 17.49
CA GLY A 70 -0.17 -30.95 18.50
C GLY A 70 1.03 -31.89 18.42
N LYS A 71 1.02 -32.97 19.20
CA LYS A 71 2.05 -33.99 19.16
C LYS A 71 1.59 -35.19 18.33
N ASP A 72 2.54 -35.82 17.64
CA ASP A 72 2.33 -37.05 16.88
C ASP A 72 1.15 -36.95 15.89
N LEU A 73 1.07 -35.82 15.18
CA LEU A 73 -0.01 -35.59 14.19
C LEU A 73 0.09 -36.62 13.06
N PRO A 74 -0.99 -37.32 12.73
CA PRO A 74 -0.99 -38.29 11.63
C PRO A 74 -1.00 -37.54 10.29
N VAL A 75 -0.30 -38.08 9.32
CA VAL A 75 -0.30 -37.60 7.91
C VAL A 75 -0.40 -38.78 6.96
N THR A 76 -0.87 -38.48 5.76
CA THR A 76 -0.88 -39.39 4.60
C THR A 76 0.37 -39.14 3.72
N ASP A 77 0.64 -40.02 2.79
CA ASP A 77 1.86 -39.99 1.95
C ASP A 77 1.94 -38.77 1.03
N ASP A 78 0.87 -38.00 0.89
CA ASP A 78 0.81 -36.76 0.11
C ASP A 78 1.31 -35.51 0.86
N PHE A 79 1.73 -35.65 2.12
CA PHE A 79 2.34 -34.58 2.90
C PHE A 79 3.84 -34.55 2.79
N GLU A 80 4.41 -33.37 2.55
CA GLU A 80 5.84 -33.13 2.76
C GLU A 80 6.12 -33.06 4.26
N VAL A 81 7.07 -33.87 4.74
CA VAL A 81 7.45 -33.88 6.15
C VAL A 81 8.76 -33.14 6.33
N ILE A 82 8.75 -32.11 7.15
CA ILE A 82 9.92 -31.31 7.52
C ILE A 82 10.28 -31.59 8.97
N ASP A 83 11.44 -32.22 9.21
CA ASP A 83 11.98 -32.37 10.56
C ASP A 83 12.52 -31.01 11.05
N ALA A 84 11.86 -30.47 12.05
CA ALA A 84 12.23 -29.23 12.72
C ALA A 84 12.78 -29.44 14.14
N SER A 85 13.30 -30.62 14.43
CA SER A 85 13.93 -30.94 15.72
C SER A 85 15.02 -29.92 16.08
N GLY A 86 14.87 -29.29 17.25
CA GLY A 86 15.76 -28.23 17.73
C GLY A 86 15.61 -26.88 17.02
N LYS A 87 14.67 -26.74 16.10
CA LYS A 87 14.38 -25.45 15.43
C LYS A 87 13.19 -24.76 16.07
N TRP A 88 13.15 -23.44 15.87
CA TRP A 88 12.03 -22.60 16.30
C TRP A 88 11.16 -22.23 15.10
N VAL A 89 9.86 -22.28 15.30
CA VAL A 89 8.85 -21.82 14.35
C VAL A 89 8.07 -20.67 14.98
N THR A 90 7.93 -19.59 14.24
CA THR A 90 7.18 -18.40 14.66
C THR A 90 6.25 -17.96 13.55
N PRO A 91 5.23 -17.16 13.85
CA PRO A 91 4.54 -16.39 12.80
C PRO A 91 5.53 -15.60 11.98
N GLY A 92 5.24 -15.40 10.70
CA GLY A 92 6.05 -14.55 9.83
C GLY A 92 6.08 -13.12 10.33
N ILE A 93 7.26 -12.50 10.27
CA ILE A 93 7.45 -11.11 10.69
C ILE A 93 6.76 -10.19 9.68
N ILE A 94 6.02 -9.21 10.20
CA ILE A 94 5.43 -8.11 9.42
C ILE A 94 6.22 -6.85 9.76
N ASP A 95 6.99 -6.34 8.79
CA ASP A 95 7.69 -5.08 8.93
C ASP A 95 6.77 -3.92 8.57
N ILE A 96 6.35 -3.14 9.54
CA ILE A 96 5.39 -2.04 9.38
C ILE A 96 6.03 -0.73 8.90
N HIS A 97 7.35 -0.67 8.73
CA HIS A 97 8.06 0.52 8.31
C HIS A 97 9.29 0.17 7.47
N SER A 98 9.05 -0.14 6.22
CA SER A 98 10.09 -0.51 5.26
C SER A 98 10.32 0.57 4.20
N HIS A 99 11.51 0.51 3.62
CA HIS A 99 11.89 1.28 2.44
C HIS A 99 12.45 0.39 1.32
N MET A 100 12.29 -0.93 1.43
CA MET A 100 12.73 -1.86 0.39
C MET A 100 12.05 -1.55 -0.94
N GLY A 101 12.80 -1.64 -2.01
CA GLY A 101 12.34 -1.33 -3.36
C GLY A 101 12.36 0.15 -3.71
N VAL A 102 12.14 1.09 -2.77
CA VAL A 102 12.26 2.54 -3.02
C VAL A 102 13.67 3.07 -2.69
N TYR A 103 14.43 2.33 -1.89
CA TYR A 103 15.89 2.45 -1.70
C TYR A 103 16.53 1.08 -1.89
N PRO A 104 16.62 0.60 -3.14
CA PRO A 104 17.08 -0.75 -3.42
C PRO A 104 18.59 -0.93 -3.20
N ALA A 105 19.03 -2.17 -3.11
CA ALA A 105 20.44 -2.56 -3.05
C ALA A 105 20.93 -3.09 -4.41
N PRO A 106 22.17 -2.73 -4.87
CA PRO A 106 23.06 -1.75 -4.25
C PRO A 106 22.51 -0.33 -4.39
N GLY A 107 22.74 0.51 -3.38
CA GLY A 107 22.28 1.90 -3.37
C GLY A 107 23.00 2.74 -4.45
N VAL A 108 22.29 3.04 -5.51
CA VAL A 108 22.76 3.97 -6.57
C VAL A 108 21.77 5.14 -6.68
N ARG A 109 22.29 6.31 -7.07
CA ARG A 109 21.48 7.54 -7.09
C ARG A 109 20.26 7.43 -8.02
N THR A 110 20.38 6.72 -9.13
CA THR A 110 19.32 6.57 -10.14
C THR A 110 18.15 5.69 -9.70
N SER A 111 18.31 4.93 -8.62
CA SER A 111 17.25 4.09 -8.04
C SER A 111 16.89 4.50 -6.60
N SER A 112 17.31 5.70 -6.18
CA SER A 112 17.02 6.22 -4.83
C SER A 112 15.77 7.10 -4.86
N ASP A 113 14.61 6.47 -4.95
CA ASP A 113 13.30 7.10 -5.24
C ASP A 113 12.40 7.19 -4.01
N GLY A 114 12.96 7.06 -2.82
CA GLY A 114 12.18 7.03 -1.58
C GLY A 114 11.65 8.37 -1.09
N ASN A 115 12.05 9.52 -1.67
CA ASN A 115 11.50 10.84 -1.31
C ASN A 115 11.37 11.73 -2.53
N GLU A 116 10.15 12.20 -2.80
CA GLU A 116 9.92 13.33 -3.68
C GLU A 116 10.08 14.62 -2.86
N ALA A 117 11.32 15.06 -2.71
CA ALA A 117 11.65 16.17 -1.81
C ALA A 117 11.58 17.55 -2.49
N THR A 118 10.73 17.74 -3.50
CA THR A 118 10.56 18.99 -4.24
C THR A 118 9.66 20.00 -3.51
N SER A 119 8.73 19.50 -2.68
CA SER A 119 7.84 20.27 -1.82
C SER A 119 7.73 19.63 -0.43
N PRO A 120 7.48 20.42 0.64
CA PRO A 120 7.18 19.88 1.97
C PRO A 120 5.95 18.97 2.02
N VAL A 121 5.01 19.16 1.12
CA VAL A 121 3.81 18.33 0.94
C VAL A 121 3.85 17.77 -0.47
N THR A 122 3.75 16.44 -0.58
CA THR A 122 3.77 15.67 -1.82
C THR A 122 2.86 14.43 -1.63
N ALA A 123 1.61 14.67 -1.17
CA ALA A 123 0.67 13.59 -0.88
C ALA A 123 0.15 12.88 -2.14
N ASP A 124 0.44 13.43 -3.31
CA ASP A 124 0.13 12.88 -4.64
C ASP A 124 1.04 11.75 -5.09
N VAL A 125 2.25 11.62 -4.51
CA VAL A 125 3.19 10.55 -4.87
C VAL A 125 2.92 9.28 -4.08
N TRP A 126 3.14 8.12 -4.71
CA TRP A 126 2.87 6.81 -4.13
C TRP A 126 4.08 5.92 -4.24
N ALA A 127 4.52 5.33 -3.12
CA ALA A 127 5.69 4.46 -3.07
C ALA A 127 5.61 3.30 -4.07
N GLU A 128 4.41 2.78 -4.34
CA GLU A 128 4.21 1.66 -5.28
C GLU A 128 4.67 1.96 -6.70
N HIS A 129 4.73 3.23 -7.10
CA HIS A 129 5.15 3.62 -8.45
C HIS A 129 6.67 3.65 -8.62
N SER A 130 7.43 3.65 -7.53
CA SER A 130 8.90 3.65 -7.54
C SER A 130 9.54 2.38 -7.00
N MET A 131 8.75 1.40 -6.57
CA MET A 131 9.29 0.13 -6.07
C MET A 131 9.94 -0.69 -7.17
N TRP A 132 11.22 -1.02 -6.99
CA TRP A 132 11.92 -1.96 -7.85
C TRP A 132 11.69 -3.39 -7.36
N VAL A 133 10.88 -4.16 -8.09
CA VAL A 133 10.43 -5.51 -7.70
C VAL A 133 11.55 -6.57 -7.71
N GLN A 134 12.70 -6.26 -8.30
CA GLN A 134 13.86 -7.15 -8.35
C GLN A 134 14.92 -6.83 -7.29
N ASP A 135 14.60 -5.96 -6.33
CA ASP A 135 15.51 -5.62 -5.24
C ASP A 135 15.93 -6.87 -4.46
N PRO A 136 17.23 -7.19 -4.38
CA PRO A 136 17.71 -8.37 -3.65
C PRO A 136 17.44 -8.33 -2.15
N GLN A 137 17.12 -7.16 -1.59
CA GLN A 137 16.73 -7.04 -0.19
C GLN A 137 15.49 -7.87 0.16
N TYR A 138 14.56 -8.09 -0.79
CA TYR A 138 13.38 -8.94 -0.55
C TYR A 138 13.76 -10.36 -0.15
N THR A 139 14.66 -10.99 -0.90
CA THR A 139 15.14 -12.35 -0.59
C THR A 139 15.90 -12.40 0.73
N LEU A 140 16.75 -11.40 1.00
CA LEU A 140 17.47 -11.31 2.26
C LEU A 140 16.53 -11.14 3.45
N ALA A 141 15.54 -10.27 3.36
CA ALA A 141 14.54 -10.07 4.40
C ALA A 141 13.68 -11.32 4.62
N LEU A 142 13.30 -12.02 3.52
CA LEU A 142 12.56 -13.29 3.61
C LEU A 142 13.38 -14.37 4.34
N SER A 143 14.66 -14.47 4.07
CA SER A 143 15.55 -15.41 4.79
C SER A 143 15.66 -15.11 6.28
N GLY A 144 15.40 -13.86 6.69
CA GLY A 144 15.27 -13.44 8.09
C GLY A 144 13.85 -13.57 8.65
N GLY A 145 12.90 -14.13 7.89
CA GLY A 145 11.52 -14.37 8.34
C GLY A 145 10.53 -13.23 8.09
N VAL A 146 10.92 -12.17 7.36
CA VAL A 146 10.00 -11.08 7.01
C VAL A 146 9.13 -11.50 5.84
N THR A 147 7.85 -11.77 6.10
CA THR A 147 6.88 -12.33 5.14
C THR A 147 5.97 -11.29 4.49
N ALA A 148 5.82 -10.14 5.14
CA ALA A 148 5.08 -8.99 4.62
C ALA A 148 5.72 -7.70 5.14
N PHE A 149 5.59 -6.62 4.39
CA PHE A 149 6.10 -5.33 4.82
C PHE A 149 5.30 -4.16 4.24
N HIS A 150 5.32 -3.07 4.96
CA HIS A 150 4.68 -1.83 4.55
C HIS A 150 5.74 -0.85 4.04
N VAL A 151 5.73 -0.60 2.73
CA VAL A 151 6.69 0.33 2.09
C VAL A 151 6.16 1.74 2.18
N LEU A 152 6.97 2.60 2.75
CA LEU A 152 6.67 4.01 2.97
C LEU A 152 7.68 4.90 2.21
N PRO A 153 7.27 6.08 1.76
CA PRO A 153 8.23 7.14 1.46
C PRO A 153 9.12 7.45 2.66
N GLY A 154 10.30 7.97 2.42
CA GLY A 154 11.21 8.43 3.47
C GLY A 154 10.67 9.63 4.25
N SER A 155 11.46 10.15 5.19
CA SER A 155 11.03 11.18 6.15
C SER A 155 11.47 12.59 5.78
N ALA A 156 11.79 12.87 4.51
CA ALA A 156 12.25 14.20 4.09
C ALA A 156 11.15 15.26 4.18
N ASN A 157 9.92 14.89 3.81
CA ASN A 157 8.78 15.77 3.69
C ASN A 157 7.95 15.80 4.96
N LEU A 158 7.21 16.89 5.21
CA LEU A 158 6.13 16.90 6.20
C LEU A 158 5.08 15.86 5.88
N ILE A 159 4.65 15.82 4.62
CA ILE A 159 3.72 14.86 4.06
C ILE A 159 4.37 14.29 2.81
N GLY A 160 4.76 13.03 2.83
CA GLY A 160 5.68 12.43 1.85
C GLY A 160 5.04 11.50 0.84
N GLY A 161 3.72 11.31 0.89
CA GLY A 161 3.00 10.47 -0.05
C GLY A 161 2.50 9.13 0.50
N ARG A 162 1.89 8.33 -0.37
CA ARG A 162 1.24 7.08 0.03
C ARG A 162 2.23 5.92 0.17
N GLY A 163 2.01 5.13 1.22
CA GLY A 163 2.63 3.82 1.41
C GLY A 163 1.74 2.68 0.94
N VAL A 164 2.33 1.51 0.74
CA VAL A 164 1.67 0.29 0.28
C VAL A 164 2.12 -0.93 1.07
N THR A 165 1.19 -1.82 1.40
CA THR A 165 1.51 -3.10 2.03
C THR A 165 1.69 -4.18 0.97
N VAL A 166 2.75 -4.95 1.07
CA VAL A 166 3.08 -6.03 0.13
C VAL A 166 3.42 -7.32 0.88
N LYS A 167 3.17 -8.44 0.22
CA LYS A 167 3.71 -9.73 0.62
C LYS A 167 5.13 -9.84 0.12
N ASN A 168 6.03 -10.37 0.94
CA ASN A 168 7.43 -10.60 0.56
C ASN A 168 7.52 -11.86 -0.31
N LEU A 169 6.89 -11.80 -1.44
CA LEU A 169 6.92 -12.82 -2.47
C LEU A 169 7.29 -12.14 -3.79
N GLN A 170 8.55 -12.30 -4.18
CA GLN A 170 9.07 -11.66 -5.38
C GLN A 170 8.26 -12.03 -6.62
N ARG A 171 7.82 -11.03 -7.36
CA ARG A 171 7.00 -11.13 -8.56
C ARG A 171 7.49 -10.15 -9.63
N ASN A 172 6.91 -10.21 -10.81
CA ASN A 172 7.30 -9.35 -11.94
C ASN A 172 6.67 -7.95 -11.90
N THR A 173 5.62 -7.76 -11.09
CA THR A 173 4.93 -6.48 -10.93
C THR A 173 4.61 -6.21 -9.48
N ILE A 174 4.53 -4.92 -9.13
CA ILE A 174 4.12 -4.52 -7.78
C ILE A 174 2.70 -4.96 -7.45
N ASN A 175 1.77 -4.90 -8.41
CA ASN A 175 0.38 -5.30 -8.19
C ASN A 175 0.25 -6.76 -7.76
N SER A 176 1.12 -7.64 -8.28
CA SER A 176 1.15 -9.05 -7.88
C SER A 176 1.88 -9.31 -6.55
N MET A 177 2.51 -8.29 -5.96
CA MET A 177 3.06 -8.33 -4.60
C MET A 177 2.13 -7.67 -3.57
N LYS A 178 1.22 -6.79 -3.97
CA LYS A 178 0.33 -6.08 -3.05
C LYS A 178 -0.45 -7.05 -2.16
N PHE A 179 -0.50 -6.74 -0.87
CA PHE A 179 -1.32 -7.50 0.05
C PHE A 179 -2.80 -7.24 -0.27
N PRO A 180 -3.62 -8.29 -0.56
CA PRO A 180 -5.01 -8.11 -0.94
C PRO A 180 -5.80 -7.33 0.11
N ALA A 181 -6.59 -6.37 -0.34
CA ALA A 181 -7.45 -5.52 0.49
C ALA A 181 -6.75 -4.71 1.60
N ALA A 182 -5.41 -4.65 1.61
CA ALA A 182 -4.71 -3.79 2.56
C ALA A 182 -4.93 -2.31 2.22
N PRO A 183 -5.29 -1.46 3.19
CA PRO A 183 -5.46 -0.04 2.95
C PRO A 183 -4.10 0.62 2.65
N HIS A 184 -4.12 1.68 1.87
CA HIS A 184 -2.97 2.56 1.75
C HIS A 184 -2.75 3.36 3.04
N SER A 185 -1.53 3.87 3.19
CA SER A 185 -1.22 4.82 4.24
C SER A 185 -0.70 6.13 3.67
N LEU A 186 -0.67 7.17 4.49
CA LEU A 186 0.02 8.42 4.24
C LEU A 186 1.25 8.50 5.13
N LYS A 187 2.44 8.66 4.54
CA LYS A 187 3.66 8.94 5.28
C LYS A 187 3.72 10.41 5.64
N MET A 188 3.92 10.67 6.91
CA MET A 188 4.22 11.99 7.45
C MET A 188 5.54 11.97 8.22
N ALA A 189 6.17 13.11 8.37
CA ALA A 189 7.35 13.26 9.22
C ALA A 189 7.43 14.64 9.85
N CYS A 190 7.96 14.70 11.06
CA CYS A 190 8.17 15.96 11.78
C CYS A 190 9.56 16.06 12.44
N GLY A 191 9.86 17.21 12.99
CA GLY A 191 11.07 17.45 13.75
C GLY A 191 12.30 17.60 12.88
N GLU A 192 13.33 16.81 13.14
CA GLU A 192 14.67 17.00 12.57
C GLU A 192 14.70 16.89 11.04
N ASN A 193 14.11 15.86 10.48
CA ASN A 193 14.28 15.55 9.07
C ASN A 193 13.69 16.62 8.13
N PRO A 194 12.40 17.00 8.21
CA PRO A 194 11.87 18.07 7.37
C PRO A 194 12.58 19.40 7.59
N LYS A 195 12.91 19.75 8.84
CA LYS A 195 13.68 20.96 9.16
C LYS A 195 15.04 20.98 8.46
N ARG A 196 15.76 19.87 8.49
CA ARG A 196 17.09 19.76 7.86
C ARG A 196 16.98 19.83 6.34
N VAL A 197 16.06 19.08 5.74
CA VAL A 197 15.93 18.98 4.30
C VAL A 197 15.54 20.33 3.70
N TYR A 198 14.50 20.96 4.21
CA TYR A 198 14.00 22.23 3.66
C TYR A 198 14.75 23.45 4.21
N GLY A 199 15.17 23.44 5.47
CA GLY A 199 15.99 24.49 6.04
C GLY A 199 17.33 24.67 5.32
N ASN A 200 17.99 23.58 4.93
CA ASN A 200 19.21 23.64 4.11
C ASN A 200 18.99 24.25 2.72
N ARG A 201 17.76 24.24 2.24
CA ARG A 201 17.34 24.85 0.98
C ARG A 201 16.78 26.27 1.15
N GLN A 202 16.86 26.83 2.39
CA GLN A 202 16.26 28.11 2.73
C GLN A 202 14.72 28.15 2.50
N GLN A 203 14.07 27.02 2.70
CA GLN A 203 12.62 26.83 2.54
C GLN A 203 11.97 26.42 3.87
N ALA A 204 10.66 26.64 3.97
CA ALA A 204 9.87 26.08 5.08
C ALA A 204 9.62 24.58 4.88
N PRO A 205 9.63 23.77 5.97
CA PRO A 205 9.87 24.16 7.35
C PRO A 205 11.37 24.18 7.71
N SER A 206 11.81 25.20 8.43
CA SER A 206 13.16 25.26 9.02
C SER A 206 13.14 25.15 10.55
N THR A 207 11.95 25.20 11.16
CA THR A 207 11.71 25.15 12.60
C THR A 207 10.57 24.19 12.95
N ARG A 208 10.43 23.84 14.24
CA ARG A 208 9.24 23.10 14.72
C ARG A 208 7.94 23.90 14.54
N MET A 209 7.99 25.21 14.70
CA MET A 209 6.84 26.08 14.36
C MET A 209 6.44 25.95 12.90
N GLY A 210 7.43 25.92 11.99
CA GLY A 210 7.22 25.69 10.56
C GLY A 210 6.63 24.31 10.24
N ASN A 211 7.03 23.26 10.97
CA ASN A 211 6.41 21.94 10.84
C ASN A 211 4.89 22.02 11.11
N ILE A 212 4.52 22.59 12.25
CA ILE A 212 3.09 22.69 12.64
C ILE A 212 2.32 23.60 11.69
N ALA A 213 2.91 24.73 11.27
CA ALA A 213 2.28 25.62 10.30
C ALA A 213 2.01 24.92 8.95
N GLY A 214 2.98 24.13 8.46
CA GLY A 214 2.84 23.35 7.22
C GLY A 214 1.73 22.31 7.31
N TYR A 215 1.66 21.55 8.41
CA TYR A 215 0.56 20.61 8.64
C TYR A 215 -0.80 21.29 8.68
N ARG A 216 -0.93 22.34 9.46
CA ARG A 216 -2.20 23.07 9.58
C ARG A 216 -2.67 23.60 8.22
N LYS A 217 -1.74 24.14 7.42
CA LYS A 217 -2.06 24.60 6.07
C LYS A 217 -2.60 23.46 5.21
N ALA A 218 -1.89 22.35 5.12
CA ALA A 218 -2.29 21.20 4.30
C ALA A 218 -3.67 20.64 4.70
N TRP A 219 -3.93 20.52 6.00
CA TRP A 219 -5.21 20.00 6.47
C TRP A 219 -6.38 20.98 6.26
N ILE A 220 -6.17 22.29 6.38
CA ILE A 220 -7.19 23.30 6.07
C ILE A 220 -7.54 23.26 4.58
N GLU A 221 -6.55 23.14 3.71
CA GLU A 221 -6.75 23.03 2.26
C GLU A 221 -7.50 21.72 1.89
N ALA A 222 -7.14 20.61 2.54
CA ALA A 222 -7.81 19.33 2.34
C ALA A 222 -9.26 19.34 2.81
N GLU A 223 -9.56 19.93 3.97
CA GLU A 223 -10.92 20.08 4.49
C GLU A 223 -11.78 20.93 3.55
N ALA A 224 -11.25 22.06 3.10
CA ALA A 224 -11.95 22.93 2.15
C ALA A 224 -12.22 22.22 0.81
N TYR A 225 -11.27 21.39 0.34
CA TYR A 225 -11.46 20.58 -0.84
C TYR A 225 -12.54 19.51 -0.64
N LEU A 226 -12.49 18.78 0.45
CA LEU A 226 -13.47 17.74 0.79
C LEU A 226 -14.88 18.32 0.90
N ASN A 227 -15.02 19.51 1.50
CA ASN A 227 -16.31 20.18 1.61
C ASN A 227 -16.88 20.54 0.22
N ARG A 228 -16.04 21.03 -0.71
CA ARG A 228 -16.48 21.28 -2.10
C ARG A 228 -16.91 20.02 -2.83
N LEU A 229 -16.22 18.89 -2.63
CA LEU A 229 -16.60 17.60 -3.19
C LEU A 229 -17.96 17.14 -2.64
N ASN A 230 -18.12 17.18 -1.30
CA ASN A 230 -19.37 16.78 -0.65
C ASN A 230 -20.57 17.65 -1.09
N GLU A 231 -20.36 18.96 -1.20
CA GLU A 231 -21.37 19.88 -1.70
C GLU A 231 -21.78 19.53 -3.15
N TYR A 232 -20.82 19.24 -4.01
CA TYR A 232 -21.10 18.83 -5.38
C TYR A 232 -21.86 17.49 -5.43
N GLU A 233 -21.44 16.51 -4.66
CA GLU A 233 -22.06 15.18 -4.62
C GLU A 233 -23.49 15.21 -4.05
N SER A 234 -23.80 16.16 -3.18
CA SER A 234 -25.14 16.33 -2.62
C SER A 234 -26.18 16.96 -3.58
N LYS A 235 -25.75 17.47 -4.73
CA LYS A 235 -26.64 18.07 -5.74
C LYS A 235 -27.44 17.00 -6.50
N SER A 236 -28.63 17.38 -7.03
CA SER A 236 -29.39 16.54 -7.97
C SER A 236 -28.60 16.33 -9.27
N ASP A 237 -28.92 15.29 -10.04
CA ASP A 237 -28.27 15.03 -11.31
C ASP A 237 -28.38 16.18 -12.29
N GLU A 238 -29.59 16.82 -12.37
CA GLU A 238 -29.77 18.00 -13.19
C GLU A 238 -28.89 19.18 -12.76
N ALA A 239 -28.72 19.38 -11.44
CA ALA A 239 -27.87 20.43 -10.90
C ALA A 239 -26.37 20.13 -11.10
N LYS A 240 -25.97 18.85 -11.13
CA LYS A 240 -24.61 18.42 -11.47
C LYS A 240 -24.29 18.65 -12.95
N GLU A 241 -25.26 18.38 -13.86
CA GLU A 241 -25.10 18.61 -15.30
C GLU A 241 -24.95 20.10 -15.65
N MET A 242 -25.69 20.96 -14.96
CA MET A 242 -25.67 22.43 -15.16
C MET A 242 -24.57 23.13 -14.36
N GLY A 243 -23.96 22.43 -13.36
CA GLY A 243 -23.01 22.99 -12.43
C GLY A 243 -21.56 22.73 -12.81
N TYR A 244 -20.65 23.49 -12.18
CA TYR A 244 -19.23 23.25 -12.31
C TYR A 244 -18.79 22.07 -11.42
N LYS A 245 -18.23 21.02 -12.03
CA LYS A 245 -17.60 19.92 -11.30
C LYS A 245 -16.28 20.40 -10.68
N PRO A 246 -16.03 20.19 -9.36
CA PRO A 246 -14.77 20.57 -8.74
C PRO A 246 -13.58 19.92 -9.46
N THR A 247 -12.58 20.74 -9.77
CA THR A 247 -11.32 20.22 -10.35
C THR A 247 -10.65 19.28 -9.34
N ARG A 248 -10.22 18.13 -9.82
CA ARG A 248 -9.50 17.17 -9.00
C ARG A 248 -8.08 17.63 -8.77
N ASP A 249 -7.62 17.37 -7.55
CA ASP A 249 -6.26 17.60 -7.09
C ASP A 249 -5.76 16.32 -6.41
N LEU A 250 -4.71 15.70 -6.94
CA LEU A 250 -4.23 14.40 -6.47
C LEU A 250 -3.65 14.46 -5.05
N GLU A 251 -3.03 15.57 -4.69
CA GLU A 251 -2.54 15.79 -3.34
C GLU A 251 -3.70 15.88 -2.35
N LEU A 252 -4.68 16.74 -2.67
CA LEU A 252 -5.86 16.93 -1.84
C LEU A 252 -6.79 15.70 -1.82
N ASP A 253 -6.85 14.91 -2.90
CA ASP A 253 -7.54 13.62 -2.91
C ASP A 253 -6.99 12.66 -1.85
N THR A 254 -5.65 12.58 -1.73
CA THR A 254 -5.00 11.74 -0.72
C THR A 254 -5.31 12.24 0.69
N LEU A 255 -5.18 13.55 0.93
CA LEU A 255 -5.46 14.15 2.22
C LEU A 255 -6.95 14.03 2.61
N ALA A 256 -7.86 14.22 1.65
CA ALA A 256 -9.29 13.99 1.85
C ALA A 256 -9.60 12.53 2.21
N GLY A 257 -8.90 11.55 1.61
CA GLY A 257 -9.00 10.15 1.98
C GLY A 257 -8.60 9.87 3.43
N VAL A 258 -7.58 10.60 3.95
CA VAL A 258 -7.24 10.54 5.37
C VAL A 258 -8.36 11.12 6.24
N LEU A 259 -8.91 12.28 5.87
CA LEU A 259 -10.01 12.91 6.61
C LEU A 259 -11.28 12.03 6.65
N ARG A 260 -11.50 11.21 5.63
CA ARG A 260 -12.59 10.21 5.62
C ARG A 260 -12.26 8.92 6.37
N GLY A 261 -11.03 8.74 6.85
CA GLY A 261 -10.58 7.51 7.53
C GLY A 261 -10.28 6.33 6.57
N GLU A 262 -10.14 6.57 5.30
CA GLU A 262 -9.83 5.55 4.27
C GLU A 262 -8.34 5.27 4.14
N ILE A 263 -7.50 6.22 4.54
CA ILE A 263 -6.04 6.17 4.46
C ILE A 263 -5.47 6.34 5.86
N LEU A 264 -4.63 5.39 6.29
CA LEU A 264 -3.98 5.42 7.60
C LEU A 264 -2.80 6.40 7.61
N VAL A 265 -2.51 7.02 8.76
CA VAL A 265 -1.35 7.91 8.88
C VAL A 265 -0.21 7.22 9.61
N HIS A 266 0.97 7.22 9.00
CA HIS A 266 2.24 6.81 9.61
C HIS A 266 3.12 8.04 9.79
N ASN A 267 3.24 8.52 11.02
CA ASN A 267 4.02 9.71 11.34
C ASN A 267 5.36 9.35 11.98
N HIS A 268 6.45 9.80 11.37
CA HIS A 268 7.82 9.54 11.77
C HIS A 268 8.49 10.83 12.24
N CYS A 269 8.61 11.01 13.55
CA CYS A 269 9.15 12.23 14.15
C CYS A 269 10.46 11.96 14.88
N TYR A 270 11.50 12.72 14.52
CA TYR A 270 12.76 12.77 15.25
C TYR A 270 12.91 14.11 15.95
N ARG A 271 13.23 14.09 17.24
CA ARG A 271 13.52 15.29 18.04
C ARG A 271 12.51 16.41 17.79
N ALA A 272 11.23 16.03 17.86
CA ALA A 272 10.09 16.90 17.61
C ALA A 272 9.88 17.90 18.76
#